data_6782d7e7643302b4525855fde67fcda9
#
_entry.id   6782d7e7643302b4525855fde67fcda9
#
_cell.length_a   1.000
_cell.length_b   1.000
_cell.length_c   1.000
_cell.angle_alpha   90.00
_cell.angle_beta   90.00
_cell.angle_gamma   90.00
#
_symmetry.space_group_name_H-M   'P 1'
#
loop_
_entity.id
_entity.type
_entity.pdbx_description
1 polymer ?
#
loop_
_entity_poly.entity_id
_entity_poly.type
_entity_poly.pdbx_seq_one_letter_code
_entity_poly.pdbx_strand_id
1 'polypeptide(L)'
;MSPALYTLSGTMGATYNAVYRGIPAVAFSGSNTNNSLYIDDLDLKDNLAPSTIYAEKTTQFVNQLFASAGENTVLPIGVGINVNYPKVGYQSKNESCVDPKWTATRLTGQYAYGLGMTYNETSNMFTAVQKFSKPLTVCANGDCSLPSENNVVDHLNCQASYSVFNIDYDANTELTKTVDKLLAPLSK
;
A
#
# COMPACT_ATOMS: atom_id res chain seq x y z
N MET A 1 -2.20 0.86 5.37
CA MET A 1 -3.45 0.43 6.06
C MET A 1 -3.08 -0.10 7.44
N SER A 2 -3.91 0.06 8.47
CA SER A 2 -3.55 -0.49 9.79
C SER A 2 -3.71 -2.02 9.79
N PRO A 3 -2.96 -2.75 10.61
CA PRO A 3 -3.06 -4.21 10.69
C PRO A 3 -4.49 -4.69 10.97
N ALA A 4 -5.26 -3.96 11.76
CA ALA A 4 -6.65 -4.32 12.06
C ALA A 4 -7.62 -4.08 10.88
N LEU A 5 -7.34 -3.10 10.02
CA LEU A 5 -8.14 -2.81 8.82
C LEU A 5 -7.79 -3.74 7.65
N TYR A 6 -6.66 -4.40 7.71
CA TYR A 6 -6.21 -5.34 6.70
C TYR A 6 -7.24 -6.46 6.47
N THR A 7 -7.78 -7.04 7.55
CA THR A 7 -8.80 -8.10 7.48
C THR A 7 -10.17 -7.60 7.03
N LEU A 8 -10.43 -6.30 7.11
CA LEU A 8 -11.68 -5.68 6.68
C LEU A 8 -11.62 -5.11 5.26
N SER A 9 -10.43 -5.10 4.65
CA SER A 9 -10.22 -4.56 3.30
C SER A 9 -10.65 -5.55 2.24
N GLY A 10 -11.61 -5.18 1.40
CA GLY A 10 -12.00 -5.98 0.24
C GLY A 10 -10.86 -6.13 -0.78
N THR A 11 -10.07 -5.08 -0.99
CA THR A 11 -8.89 -5.09 -1.88
C THR A 11 -7.86 -6.10 -1.39
N MET A 12 -7.53 -6.06 -0.10
CA MET A 12 -6.60 -7.03 0.50
C MET A 12 -7.18 -8.43 0.52
N GLY A 13 -8.48 -8.58 0.82
CA GLY A 13 -9.15 -9.89 0.82
C GLY A 13 -9.08 -10.58 -0.54
N ALA A 14 -9.30 -9.85 -1.63
CA ALA A 14 -9.18 -10.39 -2.99
C ALA A 14 -7.74 -10.79 -3.30
N THR A 15 -6.77 -9.91 -3.01
CA THR A 15 -5.35 -10.14 -3.26
C THR A 15 -4.82 -11.30 -2.41
N TYR A 16 -5.19 -11.33 -1.13
CA TYR A 16 -4.84 -12.41 -0.21
C TYR A 16 -5.37 -13.77 -0.68
N ASN A 17 -6.60 -13.82 -1.18
CA ASN A 17 -7.17 -15.05 -1.72
C ASN A 17 -6.39 -15.57 -2.92
N ALA A 18 -5.92 -14.70 -3.81
CA ALA A 18 -5.05 -15.07 -4.92
C ALA A 18 -3.71 -15.65 -4.41
N VAL A 19 -3.06 -14.96 -3.49
CA VAL A 19 -1.79 -15.39 -2.87
C VAL A 19 -1.93 -16.75 -2.17
N TYR A 20 -3.01 -16.94 -1.42
CA TYR A 20 -3.31 -18.21 -0.76
C TYR A 20 -3.42 -19.38 -1.73
N ARG A 21 -3.86 -19.13 -2.96
CA ARG A 21 -3.96 -20.12 -4.05
C ARG A 21 -2.68 -20.25 -4.88
N GLY A 22 -1.60 -19.61 -4.47
CA GLY A 22 -0.32 -19.64 -5.19
C GLY A 22 -0.28 -18.73 -6.43
N ILE A 23 -1.24 -17.80 -6.57
CA ILE A 23 -1.28 -16.84 -7.67
C ILE A 23 -0.62 -15.56 -7.22
N PRO A 24 0.47 -15.09 -7.88
CA PRO A 24 1.07 -13.81 -7.59
C PRO A 24 0.05 -12.67 -7.73
N ALA A 25 0.01 -11.77 -6.74
CA ALA A 25 -0.99 -10.71 -6.75
C ALA A 25 -0.45 -9.40 -6.16
N VAL A 26 -0.92 -8.28 -6.72
CA VAL A 26 -0.61 -6.94 -6.23
C VAL A 26 -1.90 -6.17 -6.02
N ALA A 27 -2.07 -5.60 -4.83
CA ALA A 27 -3.16 -4.70 -4.50
C ALA A 27 -2.70 -3.25 -4.72
N PHE A 28 -3.50 -2.44 -5.39
CA PHE A 28 -3.26 -1.01 -5.55
C PHE A 28 -4.40 -0.20 -4.96
N SER A 29 -4.07 0.79 -4.14
CA SER A 29 -5.04 1.69 -3.51
C SER A 29 -4.60 3.14 -3.59
N GLY A 30 -5.44 4.01 -4.15
CA GLY A 30 -5.24 5.46 -4.15
C GLY A 30 -5.79 6.11 -2.88
N SER A 31 -5.22 7.25 -2.48
CA SER A 31 -5.71 8.09 -1.38
C SER A 31 -6.80 9.08 -1.84
N ASN A 32 -7.62 8.68 -2.79
CA ASN A 32 -8.73 9.49 -3.27
C ASN A 32 -9.90 9.40 -2.28
N THR A 33 -10.42 10.54 -1.83
CA THR A 33 -11.62 10.62 -1.00
C THR A 33 -12.91 10.64 -1.80
N ASN A 34 -12.85 10.82 -3.11
CA ASN A 34 -13.98 10.76 -4.02
C ASN A 34 -14.15 9.32 -4.52
N ASN A 35 -15.23 8.68 -4.13
CA ASN A 35 -15.68 7.43 -4.72
C ASN A 35 -16.45 7.70 -6.03
N SER A 36 -15.88 8.52 -6.92
CA SER A 36 -16.44 8.77 -8.25
C SER A 36 -16.26 7.55 -9.15
N LEU A 37 -17.12 7.41 -10.14
CA LEU A 37 -16.93 6.42 -11.18
C LEU A 37 -15.66 6.78 -11.95
N TYR A 38 -14.78 5.81 -12.18
CA TYR A 38 -13.51 6.01 -12.90
C TYR A 38 -13.69 6.65 -14.28
N ILE A 39 -14.85 6.44 -14.92
CA ILE A 39 -15.15 6.96 -16.24
C ILE A 39 -15.37 8.48 -16.25
N ASP A 40 -15.78 9.05 -15.11
CA ASP A 40 -16.07 10.48 -15.00
C ASP A 40 -14.80 11.32 -14.79
N ASP A 41 -13.74 10.68 -14.25
CA ASP A 41 -12.48 11.34 -13.89
C ASP A 41 -11.31 10.95 -14.82
N LEU A 42 -11.58 10.19 -15.88
CA LEU A 42 -10.53 9.67 -16.75
C LEU A 42 -10.19 10.66 -17.87
N ASP A 43 -9.29 11.58 -17.61
CA ASP A 43 -8.62 12.39 -18.63
C ASP A 43 -7.12 12.05 -18.68
N LEU A 44 -6.75 11.16 -19.59
CA LEU A 44 -5.35 10.72 -19.78
C LEU A 44 -4.41 11.84 -20.25
N LYS A 45 -4.93 13.00 -20.61
CA LYS A 45 -4.14 14.17 -21.00
C LYS A 45 -3.90 15.13 -19.84
N ASP A 46 -4.64 14.98 -18.76
CA ASP A 46 -4.50 15.79 -17.57
C ASP A 46 -3.49 15.16 -16.61
N ASN A 47 -2.27 15.66 -16.64
CA ASN A 47 -1.15 15.19 -15.80
C ASN A 47 -1.31 15.50 -14.30
N LEU A 48 -2.33 16.29 -13.94
CA LEU A 48 -2.66 16.59 -12.53
C LEU A 48 -3.86 15.80 -12.04
N ALA A 49 -4.57 15.09 -12.92
CA ALA A 49 -5.67 14.23 -12.52
C ALA A 49 -5.14 13.04 -11.70
N PRO A 50 -5.64 12.81 -10.47
CA PRO A 50 -5.17 11.70 -9.64
C PRO A 50 -5.29 10.33 -10.31
N SER A 51 -6.36 10.11 -11.08
CA SER A 51 -6.58 8.87 -11.84
C SER A 51 -5.47 8.61 -12.85
N THR A 52 -5.02 9.65 -13.58
CA THR A 52 -3.93 9.58 -14.54
C THR A 52 -2.62 9.23 -13.86
N ILE A 53 -2.27 9.96 -12.78
CA ILE A 53 -1.03 9.71 -12.02
C ILE A 53 -1.02 8.29 -11.45
N TYR A 54 -2.13 7.83 -10.83
CA TYR A 54 -2.21 6.47 -10.31
C TYR A 54 -2.08 5.41 -11.40
N ALA A 55 -2.72 5.63 -12.56
CA ALA A 55 -2.63 4.70 -13.69
C ALA A 55 -1.20 4.59 -14.23
N GLU A 56 -0.51 5.71 -14.40
CA GLU A 56 0.90 5.75 -14.84
C GLU A 56 1.82 5.04 -13.86
N LYS A 57 1.71 5.37 -12.57
CA LYS A 57 2.52 4.74 -11.52
C LYS A 57 2.25 3.25 -11.38
N THR A 58 0.98 2.82 -11.49
CA THR A 58 0.61 1.40 -11.49
C THR A 58 1.23 0.68 -12.68
N THR A 59 1.14 1.27 -13.87
CA THR A 59 1.71 0.71 -15.09
C THR A 59 3.24 0.59 -14.97
N GLN A 60 3.90 1.62 -14.45
CA GLN A 60 5.35 1.60 -14.19
C GLN A 60 5.74 0.45 -13.25
N PHE A 61 5.00 0.29 -12.14
CA PHE A 61 5.25 -0.75 -11.16
C PHE A 61 5.09 -2.16 -11.74
N VAL A 62 3.99 -2.39 -12.44
CA VAL A 62 3.69 -3.69 -13.06
C VAL A 62 4.69 -4.03 -14.15
N ASN A 63 5.02 -3.07 -15.02
CA ASN A 63 6.03 -3.27 -16.06
C ASN A 63 7.41 -3.61 -15.47
N GLN A 64 7.78 -2.98 -14.35
CA GLN A 64 9.03 -3.30 -13.68
C GLN A 64 9.05 -4.72 -13.13
N LEU A 65 7.95 -5.18 -12.53
CA LEU A 65 7.86 -6.56 -12.06
C LEU A 65 8.03 -7.56 -13.22
N PHE A 66 7.33 -7.35 -14.32
CA PHE A 66 7.47 -8.22 -15.50
C PHE A 66 8.87 -8.16 -16.11
N ALA A 67 9.45 -6.97 -16.23
CA ALA A 67 10.81 -6.81 -16.76
C ALA A 67 11.87 -7.52 -15.90
N SER A 68 11.70 -7.48 -14.57
CA SER A 68 12.62 -8.14 -13.64
C SER A 68 12.42 -9.65 -13.55
N ALA A 69 11.20 -10.14 -13.81
CA ALA A 69 10.89 -11.57 -13.77
C ALA A 69 11.47 -12.33 -14.98
N GLY A 70 11.51 -11.68 -16.15
CA GLY A 70 11.90 -12.34 -17.39
C GLY A 70 10.99 -13.54 -17.69
N GLU A 71 11.58 -14.73 -17.79
CA GLU A 71 10.86 -16.00 -18.02
C GLU A 71 10.40 -16.68 -16.72
N ASN A 72 10.74 -16.12 -15.56
CA ASN A 72 10.37 -16.68 -14.26
C ASN A 72 9.00 -16.18 -13.81
N THR A 73 8.52 -16.70 -12.67
CA THR A 73 7.33 -16.18 -12.00
C THR A 73 7.57 -14.74 -11.53
N VAL A 74 6.57 -13.88 -11.71
CA VAL A 74 6.65 -12.44 -11.39
C VAL A 74 6.94 -12.19 -9.91
N LEU A 75 6.40 -13.04 -9.03
CA LEU A 75 6.66 -13.05 -7.60
C LEU A 75 6.86 -14.49 -7.12
N PRO A 76 7.57 -14.68 -6.00
CA PRO A 76 7.62 -15.99 -5.35
C PRO A 76 6.23 -16.52 -5.03
N ILE A 77 6.05 -17.83 -5.02
CA ILE A 77 4.77 -18.47 -4.66
C ILE A 77 4.39 -18.07 -3.23
N GLY A 78 3.14 -17.75 -3.03
CA GLY A 78 2.63 -17.36 -1.71
C GLY A 78 3.00 -15.94 -1.28
N VAL A 79 3.50 -15.12 -2.21
CA VAL A 79 3.89 -13.71 -1.96
C VAL A 79 2.98 -12.77 -2.75
N GLY A 80 2.57 -11.70 -2.09
CA GLY A 80 1.85 -10.58 -2.69
C GLY A 80 2.46 -9.23 -2.29
N ILE A 81 2.01 -8.18 -2.95
CA ILE A 81 2.43 -6.82 -2.66
C ILE A 81 1.18 -5.96 -2.44
N ASN A 82 1.19 -5.15 -1.37
CA ASN A 82 0.19 -4.12 -1.14
C ASN A 82 0.80 -2.74 -1.42
N VAL A 83 0.19 -2.00 -2.33
CA VAL A 83 0.64 -0.68 -2.76
C VAL A 83 -0.39 0.36 -2.36
N ASN A 84 0.06 1.43 -1.70
CA ASN A 84 -0.79 2.58 -1.39
C ASN A 84 -0.14 3.86 -1.92
N TYR A 85 -0.94 4.66 -2.63
CA TYR A 85 -0.53 5.95 -3.15
C TYR A 85 -0.91 7.09 -2.20
N PRO A 86 -0.10 8.15 -2.10
CA PRO A 86 -0.48 9.38 -1.41
C PRO A 86 -1.53 10.14 -2.20
N LYS A 87 -2.03 11.24 -1.63
CA LYS A 87 -2.78 12.24 -2.39
C LYS A 87 -1.86 12.85 -3.45
N VAL A 88 -2.29 12.85 -4.70
CA VAL A 88 -1.51 13.30 -5.85
C VAL A 88 -2.26 14.36 -6.66
N GLY A 89 -1.55 15.06 -7.53
CA GLY A 89 -2.10 16.06 -8.43
C GLY A 89 -2.96 17.08 -7.70
N TYR A 90 -4.15 17.35 -8.21
CA TYR A 90 -5.12 18.29 -7.63
C TYR A 90 -5.49 18.03 -6.16
N GLN A 91 -5.28 16.81 -5.66
CA GLN A 91 -5.58 16.44 -4.28
C GLN A 91 -4.40 16.60 -3.34
N SER A 92 -3.21 16.82 -3.88
CA SER A 92 -2.01 17.07 -3.09
C SER A 92 -1.89 18.55 -2.71
N LYS A 93 -1.13 18.82 -1.65
CA LYS A 93 -0.88 20.20 -1.22
C LYS A 93 -0.13 20.97 -2.31
N ASN A 94 -0.73 22.07 -2.80
CA ASN A 94 -0.20 22.90 -3.87
C ASN A 94 0.09 22.12 -5.18
N GLU A 95 -0.66 21.05 -5.44
CA GLU A 95 -0.50 20.21 -6.65
C GLU A 95 0.94 19.71 -6.86
N SER A 96 1.71 19.61 -5.79
CA SER A 96 3.14 19.35 -5.85
C SER A 96 3.52 17.87 -6.02
N CYS A 97 2.58 16.96 -5.76
CA CYS A 97 2.83 15.52 -5.84
C CYS A 97 2.31 14.94 -7.17
N VAL A 98 3.14 14.97 -8.18
CA VAL A 98 2.83 14.41 -9.51
C VAL A 98 3.63 13.14 -9.84
N ASP A 99 4.72 12.90 -9.14
CA ASP A 99 5.57 11.73 -9.31
C ASP A 99 5.96 11.14 -7.94
N PRO A 100 5.03 10.41 -7.26
CA PRO A 100 5.31 9.84 -5.95
C PRO A 100 6.45 8.82 -6.03
N LYS A 101 7.42 8.95 -5.12
CA LYS A 101 8.56 8.05 -5.01
C LYS A 101 8.17 6.75 -4.30
N TRP A 102 8.77 5.66 -4.69
CA TRP A 102 8.51 4.36 -4.11
C TRP A 102 9.28 4.15 -2.80
N THR A 103 8.58 3.68 -1.79
CA THR A 103 9.15 3.42 -0.46
C THR A 103 8.71 2.05 0.04
N ALA A 104 9.69 1.24 0.37
CA ALA A 104 9.47 -0.07 1.01
C ALA A 104 8.88 0.13 2.42
N THR A 105 7.84 -0.62 2.72
CA THR A 105 7.12 -0.55 4.00
C THR A 105 6.78 -1.93 4.51
N ARG A 106 6.20 -1.97 5.70
CA ARG A 106 5.58 -3.17 6.26
C ARG A 106 4.15 -2.87 6.69
N LEU A 107 3.29 -3.86 6.61
CA LEU A 107 1.92 -3.77 7.11
C LEU A 107 1.90 -3.42 8.60
N THR A 108 2.80 -4.04 9.37
CA THR A 108 2.99 -3.81 10.82
C THR A 108 4.25 -2.99 11.14
N GLY A 109 4.73 -2.18 10.18
CA GLY A 109 5.92 -1.36 10.32
C GLY A 109 5.82 -0.27 11.38
N GLN A 110 6.91 0.48 11.59
CA GLN A 110 6.97 1.57 12.57
C GLN A 110 5.84 2.59 12.35
N TYR A 111 5.22 3.02 13.44
CA TYR A 111 4.10 3.96 13.45
C TYR A 111 2.83 3.44 12.78
N ALA A 112 2.63 2.12 12.70
CA ALA A 112 1.36 1.56 12.24
C ALA A 112 0.21 1.98 13.15
N TYR A 113 -0.92 2.34 12.54
CA TYR A 113 -2.13 2.67 13.31
C TYR A 113 -2.70 1.42 13.98
N GLY A 114 -2.98 1.54 15.27
CA GLY A 114 -3.79 0.57 15.97
C GLY A 114 -5.29 0.88 15.83
N LEU A 115 -6.11 -0.15 15.90
CA LEU A 115 -7.55 0.01 16.04
C LEU A 115 -7.87 0.34 17.51
N GLY A 116 -8.56 1.44 17.74
CA GLY A 116 -9.17 1.79 19.04
C GLY A 116 -10.69 1.77 18.92
N MET A 117 -11.34 1.69 20.05
CA MET A 117 -12.79 1.86 20.15
C MET A 117 -13.07 3.06 21.07
N THR A 118 -13.95 3.94 20.65
CA THR A 118 -14.51 5.01 21.50
C THR A 118 -15.99 4.79 21.66
N TYR A 119 -16.47 4.97 22.90
CA TYR A 119 -17.89 4.96 23.19
C TYR A 119 -18.45 6.37 23.05
N ASN A 120 -19.55 6.51 22.33
CA ASN A 120 -20.28 7.76 22.20
C ASN A 120 -21.55 7.66 23.07
N GLU A 121 -21.59 8.40 24.17
CA GLU A 121 -22.71 8.40 25.12
C GLU A 121 -24.01 8.92 24.49
N THR A 122 -23.91 9.85 23.53
CA THR A 122 -25.10 10.42 22.88
C THR A 122 -25.80 9.41 21.97
N SER A 123 -25.03 8.64 21.20
CA SER A 123 -25.57 7.61 20.28
C SER A 123 -25.68 6.23 20.93
N ASN A 124 -25.11 6.05 22.11
CA ASN A 124 -25.04 4.78 22.83
C ASN A 124 -24.33 3.67 22.02
N MET A 125 -23.35 4.05 21.19
CA MET A 125 -22.64 3.15 20.29
C MET A 125 -21.13 3.25 20.44
N PHE A 126 -20.45 2.14 20.16
CA PHE A 126 -19.01 2.12 19.97
C PHE A 126 -18.66 2.47 18.52
N THR A 127 -17.69 3.36 18.35
CA THR A 127 -17.14 3.72 17.05
C THR A 127 -15.68 3.28 16.98
N ALA A 128 -15.35 2.57 15.92
CA ALA A 128 -13.95 2.23 15.65
C ALA A 128 -13.17 3.51 15.27
N VAL A 129 -12.05 3.71 15.90
CA VAL A 129 -11.17 4.85 15.63
C VAL A 129 -9.75 4.35 15.35
N GLN A 130 -9.11 4.98 14.38
CA GLN A 130 -7.69 4.77 14.18
C GLN A 130 -6.94 5.57 15.23
N LYS A 131 -6.27 4.90 16.14
CA LYS A 131 -5.34 5.54 17.07
C LYS A 131 -3.92 5.20 16.63
N PHE A 132 -3.04 6.20 16.66
CA PHE A 132 -1.62 5.92 16.82
C PHE A 132 -1.52 5.13 18.13
N SER A 133 -1.50 3.82 18.02
CA SER A 133 -0.93 3.06 19.11
C SER A 133 0.57 3.38 19.13
N LYS A 134 1.18 3.39 20.29
CA LYS A 134 2.62 3.15 20.38
C LYS A 134 2.92 2.07 19.36
N PRO A 135 3.96 2.24 18.52
CA PRO A 135 4.17 1.35 17.39
C PRO A 135 3.85 -0.06 17.83
N LEU A 136 2.95 -0.72 17.13
CA LEU A 136 2.80 -2.15 17.27
C LEU A 136 4.18 -2.68 16.88
N THR A 137 5.08 -2.72 17.84
CA THR A 137 6.43 -3.23 17.71
C THR A 137 6.39 -4.76 17.60
N VAL A 138 5.39 -5.25 16.89
CA VAL A 138 5.39 -6.62 16.45
C VAL A 138 6.28 -6.63 15.21
N CYS A 139 7.58 -6.70 15.46
CA CYS A 139 8.53 -7.03 14.42
C CYS A 139 8.32 -8.48 14.01
N ALA A 140 7.15 -8.77 13.45
CA ALA A 140 6.88 -10.08 12.91
C ALA A 140 8.01 -10.42 11.92
N ASN A 141 8.57 -11.60 12.04
CA ASN A 141 9.66 -12.07 11.20
C ASN A 141 10.98 -11.28 11.29
N GLY A 142 11.17 -10.49 12.34
CA GLY A 142 12.49 -9.97 12.73
C GLY A 142 12.95 -8.67 12.09
N ASP A 143 12.17 -8.03 11.24
CA ASP A 143 12.51 -6.74 10.65
C ASP A 143 11.70 -5.61 11.28
N CYS A 144 12.36 -4.75 12.06
CA CYS A 144 11.77 -3.58 12.70
C CYS A 144 12.16 -2.26 12.00
N SER A 145 12.93 -2.32 10.95
CA SER A 145 13.55 -1.12 10.35
C SER A 145 12.61 -0.37 9.42
N LEU A 146 11.67 -1.07 8.78
CA LEU A 146 10.80 -0.45 7.80
C LEU A 146 9.62 0.29 8.44
N PRO A 147 9.23 1.46 7.88
CA PRO A 147 8.06 2.19 8.31
C PRO A 147 6.77 1.46 7.95
N SER A 148 5.67 1.83 8.58
CA SER A 148 4.34 1.40 8.16
C SER A 148 3.87 2.14 6.92
N GLU A 149 2.93 1.55 6.19
CA GLU A 149 2.29 2.18 5.02
C GLU A 149 1.68 3.54 5.37
N ASN A 150 0.95 3.63 6.49
CA ASN A 150 0.33 4.87 6.95
C ASN A 150 1.37 5.96 7.22
N ASN A 151 2.50 5.61 7.84
CA ASN A 151 3.54 6.59 8.10
C ASN A 151 4.11 7.18 6.81
N VAL A 152 4.25 6.36 5.78
CA VAL A 152 4.75 6.81 4.48
C VAL A 152 3.70 7.66 3.75
N VAL A 153 2.49 7.14 3.58
CA VAL A 153 1.45 7.76 2.75
C VAL A 153 0.90 9.04 3.36
N ASP A 154 0.74 9.08 4.69
CA ASP A 154 0.08 10.20 5.37
C ASP A 154 1.07 11.27 5.85
N HIS A 155 2.33 10.93 6.10
CA HIS A 155 3.29 11.82 6.76
C HIS A 155 4.54 12.14 5.96
N LEU A 156 4.88 11.33 4.94
CA LEU A 156 6.01 11.63 4.07
C LEU A 156 5.51 12.28 2.77
N ASN A 157 6.17 13.35 2.38
CA ASN A 157 5.78 14.10 1.18
C ASN A 157 5.93 13.25 -0.08
N CYS A 158 4.83 13.10 -0.82
CA CYS A 158 4.81 12.51 -2.14
C CYS A 158 5.52 11.14 -2.24
N GLN A 159 5.17 10.22 -1.33
CA GLN A 159 5.73 8.87 -1.35
C GLN A 159 4.61 7.82 -1.42
N ALA A 160 4.74 6.89 -2.36
CA ALA A 160 3.93 5.69 -2.46
C ALA A 160 4.59 4.57 -1.67
N SER A 161 3.79 3.84 -0.89
CA SER A 161 4.28 2.70 -0.12
C SER A 161 4.06 1.39 -0.86
N TYR A 162 4.97 0.43 -0.70
CA TYR A 162 4.72 -0.95 -1.04
C TYR A 162 5.16 -1.87 0.11
N SER A 163 4.29 -2.80 0.48
CA SER A 163 4.54 -3.81 1.51
C SER A 163 4.47 -5.19 0.92
N VAL A 164 5.48 -5.99 1.17
CA VAL A 164 5.51 -7.40 0.77
C VAL A 164 4.80 -8.22 1.85
N PHE A 165 3.84 -9.03 1.46
CA PHE A 165 3.07 -9.86 2.36
C PHE A 165 2.99 -11.32 1.90
N ASN A 166 2.66 -12.20 2.82
CA ASN A 166 2.36 -13.60 2.58
C ASN A 166 1.08 -14.00 3.32
N ILE A 167 0.78 -15.26 3.41
CA ILE A 167 -0.39 -15.77 4.15
C ILE A 167 -0.33 -15.50 5.66
N ASP A 168 0.84 -15.20 6.21
CA ASP A 168 1.07 -14.85 7.61
C ASP A 168 1.17 -13.33 7.85
N TYR A 169 0.62 -12.52 6.96
CA TYR A 169 0.69 -11.05 6.90
C TYR A 169 2.02 -10.54 6.34
N ASP A 170 2.83 -9.85 7.13
CA ASP A 170 4.13 -9.34 6.68
C ASP A 170 5.04 -10.49 6.23
N ALA A 171 5.59 -10.37 5.04
CA ALA A 171 6.59 -11.31 4.57
C ALA A 171 7.86 -11.21 5.43
N ASN A 172 8.59 -12.31 5.54
CA ASN A 172 9.87 -12.31 6.23
C ASN A 172 10.92 -11.47 5.46
N THR A 173 12.03 -11.18 6.12
CA THR A 173 13.10 -10.34 5.58
C THR A 173 13.69 -10.87 4.26
N GLU A 174 13.75 -12.18 4.08
CA GLU A 174 14.30 -12.81 2.88
C GLU A 174 13.38 -12.59 1.67
N LEU A 175 12.10 -12.85 1.83
CA LEU A 175 11.09 -12.61 0.80
C LEU A 175 10.99 -11.12 0.45
N THR A 176 10.99 -10.25 1.46
CA THR A 176 11.01 -8.80 1.25
C THR A 176 12.20 -8.36 0.43
N LYS A 177 13.42 -8.78 0.79
CA LYS A 177 14.64 -8.47 0.03
C LYS A 177 14.62 -9.02 -1.39
N THR A 178 13.97 -10.16 -1.60
CA THR A 178 13.81 -10.74 -2.94
C THR A 178 12.95 -9.84 -3.81
N VAL A 179 11.81 -9.37 -3.30
CA VAL A 179 10.91 -8.46 -4.02
C VAL A 179 11.56 -7.08 -4.20
N ASP A 180 12.26 -6.56 -3.18
CA ASP A 180 12.98 -5.29 -3.28
C ASP A 180 14.01 -5.28 -4.41
N LYS A 181 14.69 -6.41 -4.66
CA LYS A 181 15.60 -6.53 -5.81
C LYS A 181 14.88 -6.43 -7.16
N LEU A 182 13.66 -6.98 -7.26
CA LEU A 182 12.85 -6.87 -8.49
C LEU A 182 12.40 -5.41 -8.73
N LEU A 183 12.16 -4.66 -7.66
CA LEU A 183 11.67 -3.29 -7.68
C LEU A 183 12.80 -2.24 -7.61
N ALA A 184 14.05 -2.64 -7.41
CA ALA A 184 15.18 -1.72 -7.25
C ALA A 184 15.32 -0.66 -8.36
N PRO A 185 15.02 -0.93 -9.65
CA PRO A 185 15.05 0.08 -10.70
C PRO A 185 14.04 1.22 -10.51
N LEU A 186 12.96 1.03 -9.74
CA LEU A 186 11.96 2.08 -9.46
C LEU A 186 12.43 3.10 -8.43
N SER A 187 13.48 2.79 -7.66
CA SER A 187 13.99 3.63 -6.57
C SER A 187 15.15 4.54 -6.99
N LYS A 188 15.40 4.64 -8.31
CA LYS A 188 16.49 5.46 -8.88
C LYS A 188 16.06 6.85 -9.28
#